data_7ab073df380b3a34fa854cc0200bad71
#
_entry.id   7ab073df380b3a34fa854cc0200bad71
#
_cell.length_a   1.000
_cell.length_b   1.000
_cell.length_c   1.000
_cell.angle_alpha   90.00
_cell.angle_beta   90.00
_cell.angle_gamma   90.00
#
_symmetry.space_group_name_H-M   'P 1'
#
loop_
_entity.id
_entity.type
_entity.pdbx_description
1 polymer ?
#
loop_
_entity_poly.entity_id
_entity_poly.type
_entity_poly.pdbx_seq_one_letter_code
_entity_poly.pdbx_strand_id
1 'polypeptide(L)'
;MKLKKYISFFRLRCVTGLQYRAAALAGISTQFAWGFLIIFAYHAFYRSNPTAFPMTLQATVNYTWIQQAFLAMFASWVLDGDILEEITSGSISYSLCRPVDLYAMWYTKSLSGRISRVALRAVPILVVAALLPAGYNLTAPTDLPTFFLFFLTMVLGALNSTAFTLLIYVLTMYTLSSTGLRSLLVTLADFLCGGVVPLPFFPPALRRICELTPFAATSNVPYRVYSGDIAGTNAAFAVGLQIFWLLVLVLGGHTLMKNALKRVVIQGG
;
A
#
# COMPACT_ATOMS: atom_id res chain seq x y z
N MET A 1 -19.95 -0.68 -22.45
CA MET A 1 -20.87 -0.58 -21.29
C MET A 1 -20.28 -1.13 -19.96
N LYS A 2 -19.54 -2.24 -19.92
CA LYS A 2 -19.04 -2.86 -18.66
C LYS A 2 -18.05 -1.98 -17.88
N LEU A 3 -17.09 -1.31 -18.53
CA LEU A 3 -16.07 -0.49 -17.87
C LEU A 3 -16.64 0.81 -17.28
N LYS A 4 -17.61 1.44 -17.95
CA LYS A 4 -18.20 2.74 -17.55
C LYS A 4 -18.82 2.71 -16.14
N LYS A 5 -19.42 1.59 -15.74
CA LYS A 5 -20.01 1.43 -14.39
C LYS A 5 -18.96 1.42 -13.27
N TYR A 6 -17.80 0.78 -13.50
CA TYR A 6 -16.70 0.77 -12.51
C TYR A 6 -16.03 2.14 -12.40
N ILE A 7 -15.86 2.86 -13.52
CA ILE A 7 -15.34 4.24 -13.53
C ILE A 7 -16.28 5.18 -12.76
N SER A 8 -17.59 5.09 -13.01
CA SER A 8 -18.58 5.91 -12.29
C SER A 8 -18.59 5.58 -10.79
N PHE A 9 -18.50 4.31 -10.43
CA PHE A 9 -18.42 3.87 -9.05
C PHE A 9 -17.13 4.34 -8.37
N PHE A 10 -15.99 4.22 -9.04
CA PHE A 10 -14.70 4.73 -8.60
C PHE A 10 -14.76 6.23 -8.31
N ARG A 11 -15.27 7.02 -9.27
CA ARG A 11 -15.43 8.48 -9.11
C ARG A 11 -16.31 8.84 -7.92
N LEU A 12 -17.46 8.17 -7.78
CA LEU A 12 -18.37 8.38 -6.66
C LEU A 12 -17.66 8.13 -5.32
N ARG A 13 -16.97 7.00 -5.19
CA ARG A 13 -16.24 6.65 -3.97
C ARG A 13 -15.09 7.60 -3.66
N CYS A 14 -14.37 8.08 -4.68
CA CYS A 14 -13.34 9.11 -4.50
C CYS A 14 -13.93 10.41 -3.96
N VAL A 15 -15.02 10.91 -4.55
CA VAL A 15 -15.68 12.13 -4.08
C VAL A 15 -16.17 11.98 -2.64
N THR A 16 -16.81 10.86 -2.30
CA THR A 16 -17.25 10.59 -0.93
C THR A 16 -16.07 10.53 0.04
N GLY A 17 -14.96 9.88 -0.36
CA GLY A 17 -13.75 9.78 0.47
C GLY A 17 -13.09 11.14 0.77
N LEU A 18 -13.19 12.10 -0.16
CA LEU A 18 -12.64 13.45 0.00
C LEU A 18 -13.42 14.33 1.01
N GLN A 19 -14.61 13.90 1.45
CA GLN A 19 -15.40 14.62 2.46
C GLN A 19 -14.84 14.48 3.89
N TYR A 20 -14.03 13.45 4.15
CA TYR A 20 -13.48 13.17 5.49
C TYR A 20 -12.24 14.01 5.84
N ARG A 21 -12.37 15.35 5.75
CA ARG A 21 -11.26 16.31 5.95
C ARG A 21 -10.70 16.30 7.36
N ALA A 22 -11.56 16.24 8.39
CA ALA A 22 -11.09 16.21 9.78
C ALA A 22 -10.23 14.99 10.09
N ALA A 23 -10.63 13.81 9.64
CA ALA A 23 -9.84 12.60 9.77
C ALA A 23 -8.51 12.65 8.96
N ALA A 24 -8.51 13.40 7.86
CA ALA A 24 -7.30 13.62 7.09
C ALA A 24 -6.29 14.50 7.86
N LEU A 25 -6.75 15.58 8.50
CA LEU A 25 -5.90 16.48 9.31
C LEU A 25 -5.29 15.73 10.50
N ALA A 26 -6.08 14.95 11.24
CA ALA A 26 -5.57 14.10 12.31
C ALA A 26 -4.48 13.12 11.81
N GLY A 27 -4.73 12.51 10.64
CA GLY A 27 -3.75 11.63 10.00
C GLY A 27 -2.46 12.35 9.59
N ILE A 28 -2.54 13.57 9.05
CA ILE A 28 -1.38 14.38 8.69
C ILE A 28 -0.52 14.67 9.93
N SER A 29 -1.15 15.10 11.03
CA SER A 29 -0.44 15.38 12.29
C SER A 29 0.30 14.15 12.81
N THR A 30 -0.35 13.00 12.79
CA THR A 30 0.25 11.71 13.18
C THR A 30 1.43 11.35 12.28
N GLN A 31 1.30 11.54 10.97
CA GLN A 31 2.37 11.23 10.00
C GLN A 31 3.58 12.16 10.15
N PHE A 32 3.38 13.45 10.50
CA PHE A 32 4.49 14.34 10.85
C PHE A 32 5.19 13.88 12.13
N ALA A 33 4.43 13.56 13.18
CA ALA A 33 5.01 13.10 14.45
C ALA A 33 5.87 11.84 14.24
N TRP A 34 5.36 10.84 13.53
CA TRP A 34 6.12 9.63 13.20
C TRP A 34 7.29 9.91 12.26
N GLY A 35 7.11 10.75 11.23
CA GLY A 35 8.16 11.11 10.29
C GLY A 35 9.34 11.76 11.00
N PHE A 36 9.11 12.76 11.84
CA PHE A 36 10.16 13.41 12.62
C PHE A 36 10.83 12.45 13.61
N LEU A 37 10.04 11.64 14.34
CA LEU A 37 10.58 10.67 15.29
C LEU A 37 11.55 9.68 14.61
N ILE A 38 11.15 9.14 13.48
CA ILE A 38 11.97 8.20 12.70
C ILE A 38 13.22 8.89 12.14
N ILE A 39 13.08 10.10 11.59
CA ILE A 39 14.20 10.86 11.03
C ILE A 39 15.20 11.25 12.13
N PHE A 40 14.75 11.67 13.31
CA PHE A 40 15.66 11.97 14.43
C PHE A 40 16.37 10.71 14.92
N ALA A 41 15.71 9.56 14.94
CA ALA A 41 16.36 8.29 15.26
C ALA A 41 17.45 7.95 14.22
N TYR A 42 17.18 8.10 12.92
CA TYR A 42 18.19 7.90 11.89
C TYR A 42 19.35 8.89 12.03
N HIS A 43 19.11 10.17 12.27
CA HIS A 43 20.19 11.12 12.53
C HIS A 43 21.08 10.70 13.69
N ALA A 44 20.50 10.19 14.79
CA ALA A 44 21.28 9.68 15.92
C ALA A 44 22.12 8.46 15.52
N PHE A 45 21.55 7.51 14.78
CA PHE A 45 22.27 6.31 14.31
C PHE A 45 23.42 6.66 13.35
N TYR A 46 23.17 7.51 12.35
CA TYR A 46 24.21 7.92 11.39
C TYR A 46 25.35 8.75 12.04
N ARG A 47 25.06 9.48 13.13
CA ARG A 47 26.10 10.16 13.92
C ARG A 47 27.00 9.18 14.66
N SER A 48 26.45 8.06 15.14
CA SER A 48 27.25 7.06 15.88
C SER A 48 28.13 6.23 14.94
N ASN A 49 27.64 5.86 13.74
CA ASN A 49 28.41 5.10 12.76
C ASN A 49 27.93 5.38 11.33
N PRO A 50 28.49 6.40 10.64
CA PRO A 50 28.04 6.80 9.31
C PRO A 50 28.21 5.73 8.22
N THR A 51 29.16 4.81 8.39
CA THR A 51 29.51 3.79 7.37
C THR A 51 28.77 2.48 7.54
N ALA A 52 28.02 2.31 8.64
CA ALA A 52 27.32 1.04 8.93
C ALA A 52 26.04 0.84 8.11
N PHE A 53 25.55 1.88 7.42
CA PHE A 53 24.24 1.87 6.79
C PHE A 53 24.34 1.72 5.26
N PRO A 54 23.43 0.95 4.65
CA PRO A 54 23.45 0.66 3.22
C PRO A 54 22.96 1.84 2.34
N MET A 55 22.31 2.84 2.92
CA MET A 55 21.80 4.03 2.25
C MET A 55 22.49 5.27 2.81
N THR A 56 22.51 6.38 2.06
CA THR A 56 22.90 7.67 2.62
C THR A 56 21.83 8.21 3.56
N LEU A 57 22.19 9.09 4.50
CA LEU A 57 21.21 9.72 5.39
C LEU A 57 20.12 10.46 4.60
N GLN A 58 20.49 11.22 3.55
CA GLN A 58 19.50 11.92 2.72
C GLN A 58 18.56 10.96 2.00
N ALA A 59 19.06 9.82 1.47
CA ALA A 59 18.25 8.80 0.85
C ALA A 59 17.24 8.17 1.87
N THR A 60 17.70 7.97 3.10
CA THR A 60 16.85 7.45 4.20
C THR A 60 15.79 8.47 4.62
N VAL A 61 16.12 9.75 4.67
CA VAL A 61 15.16 10.84 4.92
C VAL A 61 14.13 10.93 3.80
N ASN A 62 14.56 10.88 2.55
CA ASN A 62 13.66 10.86 1.39
C ASN A 62 12.69 9.66 1.45
N TYR A 63 13.24 8.46 1.70
CA TYR A 63 12.44 7.25 1.88
C TYR A 63 11.37 7.44 2.96
N THR A 64 11.75 7.99 4.12
CA THR A 64 10.85 8.20 5.25
C THR A 64 9.73 9.18 4.92
N TRP A 65 10.03 10.33 4.30
CA TRP A 65 9.00 11.29 3.94
C TRP A 65 8.03 10.77 2.88
N ILE A 66 8.53 10.06 1.86
CA ILE A 66 7.68 9.40 0.86
C ILE A 66 6.82 8.33 1.52
N GLN A 67 7.38 7.54 2.43
CA GLN A 67 6.62 6.56 3.21
C GLN A 67 5.49 7.22 4.01
N GLN A 68 5.76 8.32 4.72
CA GLN A 68 4.73 9.04 5.48
C GLN A 68 3.67 9.66 4.56
N ALA A 69 4.05 10.29 3.46
CA ALA A 69 3.11 10.91 2.53
C ALA A 69 2.16 9.90 1.89
N PHE A 70 2.64 8.71 1.56
CA PHE A 70 1.88 7.67 0.87
C PHE A 70 1.46 6.50 1.76
N LEU A 71 1.61 6.60 3.08
CA LEU A 71 1.25 5.55 4.03
C LEU A 71 -0.16 5.01 3.80
N ALA A 72 -1.14 5.88 3.61
CA ALA A 72 -2.54 5.49 3.39
C ALA A 72 -2.78 4.74 2.07
N MET A 73 -1.84 4.80 1.10
CA MET A 73 -1.89 4.05 -0.14
C MET A 73 -1.56 2.57 0.08
N PHE A 74 -0.55 2.30 0.91
CA PHE A 74 0.07 0.98 1.01
C PHE A 74 -0.26 0.24 2.29
N ALA A 75 -0.70 0.95 3.34
CA ALA A 75 -0.98 0.35 4.64
C ALA A 75 -1.89 -0.87 4.55
N SER A 76 -1.39 -2.01 5.03
CA SER A 76 -2.08 -3.30 4.96
C SER A 76 -3.27 -3.36 5.91
N TRP A 77 -3.23 -2.60 7.02
CA TRP A 77 -4.33 -2.51 8.01
C TRP A 77 -5.52 -1.68 7.53
N VAL A 78 -5.38 -0.94 6.42
CA VAL A 78 -6.46 -0.13 5.85
C VAL A 78 -7.41 -1.02 5.08
N LEU A 79 -8.33 -1.64 5.81
CA LEU A 79 -9.40 -2.49 5.31
C LEU A 79 -10.74 -1.74 5.31
N ASP A 80 -11.64 -2.11 4.41
CA ASP A 80 -13.00 -1.59 4.35
C ASP A 80 -13.90 -2.42 5.28
N GLY A 81 -14.43 -1.76 6.32
CA GLY A 81 -15.28 -2.41 7.32
C GLY A 81 -16.58 -2.96 6.74
N ASP A 82 -17.19 -2.25 5.77
CA ASP A 82 -18.44 -2.69 5.15
C ASP A 82 -18.24 -4.03 4.42
N ILE A 83 -17.10 -4.22 3.72
CA ILE A 83 -16.81 -5.49 3.02
C ILE A 83 -16.65 -6.63 4.04
N LEU A 84 -15.95 -6.37 5.14
CA LEU A 84 -15.78 -7.37 6.20
C LEU A 84 -17.12 -7.72 6.85
N GLU A 85 -17.97 -6.73 7.08
CA GLU A 85 -19.31 -6.93 7.61
C GLU A 85 -20.20 -7.70 6.63
N GLU A 86 -20.17 -7.37 5.33
CA GLU A 86 -20.88 -8.15 4.30
C GLU A 86 -20.51 -9.64 4.33
N ILE A 87 -19.21 -9.95 4.57
CA ILE A 87 -18.73 -11.34 4.65
C ILE A 87 -19.20 -12.01 5.93
N THR A 88 -19.03 -11.37 7.10
CA THR A 88 -19.26 -11.99 8.40
C THR A 88 -20.74 -12.08 8.77
N SER A 89 -21.58 -11.14 8.30
CA SER A 89 -23.03 -11.15 8.51
C SER A 89 -23.80 -12.03 7.49
N GLY A 90 -23.12 -12.47 6.41
CA GLY A 90 -23.78 -13.16 5.31
C GLY A 90 -24.57 -12.25 4.36
N SER A 91 -24.58 -10.93 4.59
CA SER A 91 -25.27 -9.96 3.73
C SER A 91 -24.65 -9.79 2.34
N ILE A 92 -23.57 -10.51 2.06
CA ILE A 92 -22.95 -10.61 0.73
C ILE A 92 -23.96 -11.06 -0.35
N SER A 93 -25.02 -11.76 0.03
CA SER A 93 -26.13 -12.16 -0.84
C SER A 93 -26.75 -10.97 -1.58
N TYR A 94 -26.92 -9.83 -0.93
CA TYR A 94 -27.44 -8.60 -1.57
C TYR A 94 -26.50 -8.06 -2.64
N SER A 95 -25.19 -8.19 -2.42
CA SER A 95 -24.16 -7.78 -3.40
C SER A 95 -24.13 -8.72 -4.60
N LEU A 96 -24.44 -10.01 -4.42
CA LEU A 96 -24.52 -11.01 -5.50
C LEU A 96 -25.75 -10.83 -6.41
N CYS A 97 -26.84 -10.22 -5.94
CA CYS A 97 -28.00 -9.89 -6.77
C CYS A 97 -27.72 -8.81 -7.82
N ARG A 98 -26.60 -8.09 -7.71
CA ARG A 98 -26.26 -7.04 -8.66
C ARG A 98 -25.57 -7.61 -9.89
N PRO A 99 -25.85 -7.12 -11.12
CA PRO A 99 -25.24 -7.61 -12.35
C PRO A 99 -23.81 -7.04 -12.54
N VAL A 100 -22.94 -7.25 -11.54
CA VAL A 100 -21.55 -6.79 -11.50
C VAL A 100 -20.65 -7.90 -10.97
N ASP A 101 -19.40 -7.94 -11.43
CA ASP A 101 -18.41 -8.82 -10.84
C ASP A 101 -18.02 -8.31 -9.44
N LEU A 102 -18.20 -9.14 -8.43
CA LEU A 102 -18.01 -8.80 -7.03
C LEU A 102 -16.53 -8.49 -6.72
N TYR A 103 -15.59 -9.26 -7.30
CA TYR A 103 -14.16 -9.03 -7.14
C TYR A 103 -13.76 -7.66 -7.68
N ALA A 104 -14.18 -7.34 -8.92
CA ALA A 104 -13.90 -6.06 -9.53
C ALA A 104 -14.55 -4.88 -8.79
N MET A 105 -15.73 -5.08 -8.20
CA MET A 105 -16.41 -4.07 -7.38
C MET A 105 -15.64 -3.80 -6.09
N TRP A 106 -15.24 -4.83 -5.34
CA TRP A 106 -14.47 -4.69 -4.12
C TRP A 106 -13.08 -4.12 -4.40
N TYR A 107 -12.44 -4.53 -5.52
CA TYR A 107 -11.16 -3.97 -5.96
C TYR A 107 -11.28 -2.47 -6.22
N THR A 108 -12.30 -2.05 -6.96
CA THR A 108 -12.58 -0.65 -7.27
C THR A 108 -12.86 0.15 -5.99
N LYS A 109 -13.65 -0.40 -5.05
CA LYS A 109 -13.95 0.22 -3.75
C LYS A 109 -12.68 0.42 -2.92
N SER A 110 -11.86 -0.60 -2.79
CA SER A 110 -10.62 -0.55 -2.00
C SER A 110 -9.60 0.42 -2.60
N LEU A 111 -9.40 0.39 -3.93
CA LEU A 111 -8.46 1.28 -4.63
C LEU A 111 -8.90 2.74 -4.53
N SER A 112 -10.18 3.04 -4.77
CA SER A 112 -10.70 4.41 -4.67
C SER A 112 -10.55 4.98 -3.26
N GLY A 113 -10.79 4.18 -2.23
CA GLY A 113 -10.61 4.58 -0.84
C GLY A 113 -9.14 4.87 -0.48
N ARG A 114 -8.17 4.14 -1.04
CA ARG A 114 -6.74 4.41 -0.87
C ARG A 114 -6.34 5.73 -1.54
N ILE A 115 -6.74 5.93 -2.79
CA ILE A 115 -6.44 7.14 -3.56
C ILE A 115 -7.03 8.39 -2.89
N SER A 116 -8.27 8.34 -2.42
CA SER A 116 -8.92 9.47 -1.75
C SER A 116 -8.17 9.90 -0.47
N ARG A 117 -7.77 8.92 0.34
CA ARG A 117 -7.01 9.20 1.58
C ARG A 117 -5.66 9.82 1.30
N VAL A 118 -4.95 9.34 0.28
CA VAL A 118 -3.65 9.88 -0.11
C VAL A 118 -3.79 11.27 -0.72
N ALA A 119 -4.78 11.52 -1.56
CA ALA A 119 -5.01 12.83 -2.17
C ALA A 119 -5.17 13.95 -1.13
N LEU A 120 -5.79 13.63 0.02
CA LEU A 120 -5.96 14.58 1.13
C LEU A 120 -4.69 14.79 1.98
N ARG A 121 -3.80 13.81 2.04
CA ARG A 121 -2.68 13.78 3.00
C ARG A 121 -1.32 14.00 2.37
N ALA A 122 -1.09 13.47 1.17
CA ALA A 122 0.25 13.47 0.57
C ALA A 122 0.73 14.90 0.26
N VAL A 123 -0.12 15.74 -0.32
CA VAL A 123 0.29 17.09 -0.73
C VAL A 123 0.78 17.94 0.45
N PRO A 124 0.04 18.09 1.57
CA PRO A 124 0.55 18.84 2.72
C PRO A 124 1.85 18.28 3.30
N ILE A 125 1.98 16.94 3.36
CA ILE A 125 3.18 16.29 3.91
C ILE A 125 4.38 16.56 3.00
N LEU A 126 4.25 16.38 1.69
CA LEU A 126 5.33 16.61 0.73
C LEU A 126 5.78 18.07 0.70
N VAL A 127 4.82 19.01 0.73
CA VAL A 127 5.14 20.46 0.76
C VAL A 127 5.91 20.82 2.01
N VAL A 128 5.43 20.44 3.19
CA VAL A 128 6.15 20.76 4.44
C VAL A 128 7.50 20.04 4.48
N ALA A 129 7.57 18.77 4.09
CA ALA A 129 8.82 18.03 4.07
C ALA A 129 9.87 18.68 3.13
N ALA A 130 9.45 19.23 1.99
CA ALA A 130 10.36 19.92 1.07
C ALA A 130 10.89 21.27 1.61
N LEU A 131 10.13 21.92 2.50
CA LEU A 131 10.49 23.22 3.09
C LEU A 131 11.38 23.10 4.34
N LEU A 132 11.66 21.90 4.82
CA LEU A 132 12.50 21.69 6.00
C LEU A 132 13.97 22.04 5.72
N PRO A 133 14.76 22.31 6.78
CA PRO A 133 16.21 22.54 6.64
C PRO A 133 16.95 21.34 6.03
N ALA A 134 18.08 21.61 5.41
CA ALA A 134 18.95 20.58 4.83
C ALA A 134 19.27 19.45 5.82
N GLY A 135 19.21 18.23 5.35
CA GLY A 135 19.37 17.00 6.15
C GLY A 135 18.08 16.46 6.76
N TYR A 136 17.02 17.29 6.86
CA TYR A 136 15.67 16.87 7.29
C TYR A 136 14.65 16.96 6.17
N ASN A 137 14.99 17.63 5.08
CA ASN A 137 14.10 17.93 3.97
C ASN A 137 13.96 16.76 2.99
N LEU A 138 12.82 16.73 2.33
CA LEU A 138 12.61 15.91 1.15
C LEU A 138 13.29 16.60 -0.04
N THR A 139 14.21 15.92 -0.72
CA THR A 139 14.82 16.37 -1.97
C THR A 139 14.12 15.77 -3.17
N ALA A 140 14.11 16.51 -4.29
CA ALA A 140 13.57 16.01 -5.54
C ALA A 140 14.35 14.77 -6.04
N PRO A 141 13.72 13.89 -6.84
CA PRO A 141 14.44 12.82 -7.53
C PRO A 141 15.59 13.35 -8.37
N THR A 142 16.62 12.54 -8.56
CA THR A 142 17.86 12.94 -9.25
C THR A 142 17.65 13.38 -10.69
N ASP A 143 16.67 12.78 -11.38
CA ASP A 143 16.37 13.03 -12.79
C ASP A 143 14.90 12.75 -13.14
N LEU A 144 14.47 13.21 -14.33
CA LEU A 144 13.12 12.97 -14.84
C LEU A 144 12.78 11.48 -15.07
N PRO A 145 13.66 10.64 -15.61
CA PRO A 145 13.40 9.21 -15.72
C PRO A 145 13.08 8.57 -14.36
N THR A 146 13.82 8.89 -13.31
CA THR A 146 13.55 8.40 -11.94
C THR A 146 12.20 8.88 -11.42
N PHE A 147 11.79 10.12 -11.73
CA PHE A 147 10.46 10.61 -11.37
C PHE A 147 9.33 9.81 -12.06
N PHE A 148 9.44 9.55 -13.36
CA PHE A 148 8.44 8.75 -14.08
C PHE A 148 8.43 7.30 -13.62
N LEU A 149 9.60 6.73 -13.34
CA LEU A 149 9.73 5.38 -12.82
C LEU A 149 9.12 5.27 -11.41
N PHE A 150 9.34 6.28 -10.55
CA PHE A 150 8.69 6.37 -9.26
C PHE A 150 7.16 6.38 -9.41
N PHE A 151 6.61 7.19 -10.30
CA PHE A 151 5.17 7.23 -10.54
C PHE A 151 4.62 5.89 -11.05
N LEU A 152 5.30 5.24 -11.98
CA LEU A 152 4.93 3.91 -12.47
C LEU A 152 4.92 2.89 -11.34
N THR A 153 5.99 2.83 -10.55
CA THR A 153 6.10 1.89 -9.43
C THR A 153 5.10 2.18 -8.31
N MET A 154 4.73 3.45 -8.10
CA MET A 154 3.64 3.85 -7.19
C MET A 154 2.29 3.29 -7.64
N VAL A 155 1.96 3.41 -8.93
CA VAL A 155 0.72 2.86 -9.48
C VAL A 155 0.70 1.34 -9.35
N LEU A 156 1.76 0.65 -9.77
CA LEU A 156 1.87 -0.81 -9.67
C LEU A 156 1.81 -1.26 -8.20
N GLY A 157 2.49 -0.57 -7.31
CA GLY A 157 2.46 -0.85 -5.87
C GLY A 157 1.06 -0.69 -5.27
N ALA A 158 0.33 0.37 -5.64
CA ALA A 158 -1.05 0.59 -5.20
C ALA A 158 -2.00 -0.52 -5.68
N LEU A 159 -1.83 -0.96 -6.92
CA LEU A 159 -2.59 -2.09 -7.47
C LEU A 159 -2.26 -3.40 -6.73
N ASN A 160 -0.97 -3.68 -6.47
CA ASN A 160 -0.54 -4.85 -5.68
C ASN A 160 -1.10 -4.81 -4.25
N SER A 161 -1.01 -3.67 -3.57
CA SER A 161 -1.53 -3.48 -2.22
C SER A 161 -3.04 -3.70 -2.16
N THR A 162 -3.78 -3.25 -3.19
CA THR A 162 -5.22 -3.48 -3.31
C THR A 162 -5.52 -4.96 -3.55
N ALA A 163 -4.79 -5.63 -4.44
CA ALA A 163 -4.95 -7.06 -4.72
C ALA A 163 -4.68 -7.91 -3.47
N PHE A 164 -3.65 -7.56 -2.69
CA PHE A 164 -3.36 -8.21 -1.41
C PHE A 164 -4.48 -8.02 -0.39
N THR A 165 -5.05 -6.82 -0.30
CA THR A 165 -6.23 -6.55 0.55
C THR A 165 -7.43 -7.42 0.16
N LEU A 166 -7.68 -7.58 -1.13
CA LEU A 166 -8.74 -8.47 -1.60
C LEU A 166 -8.48 -9.93 -1.25
N LEU A 167 -7.21 -10.36 -1.28
CA LEU A 167 -6.84 -11.70 -0.82
C LEU A 167 -7.23 -11.91 0.65
N ILE A 168 -7.03 -10.91 1.51
CA ILE A 168 -7.48 -10.96 2.92
C ILE A 168 -9.00 -11.13 3.00
N TYR A 169 -9.79 -10.35 2.23
CA TYR A 169 -11.25 -10.49 2.21
C TYR A 169 -11.69 -11.88 1.74
N VAL A 170 -11.09 -12.37 0.67
CA VAL A 170 -11.42 -13.70 0.14
C VAL A 170 -11.08 -14.81 1.13
N LEU A 171 -9.92 -14.74 1.78
CA LEU A 171 -9.54 -15.72 2.80
C LEU A 171 -10.46 -15.66 4.04
N THR A 172 -10.97 -14.48 4.38
CA THR A 172 -11.97 -14.33 5.46
C THR A 172 -13.27 -15.09 5.15
N MET A 173 -13.66 -15.21 3.87
CA MET A 173 -14.83 -16.02 3.48
C MET A 173 -14.66 -17.51 3.79
N TYR A 174 -13.42 -18.02 3.82
CA TYR A 174 -13.14 -19.42 4.16
C TYR A 174 -13.08 -19.68 5.66
N THR A 175 -12.67 -18.69 6.45
CA THR A 175 -12.43 -18.88 7.89
C THR A 175 -13.57 -18.41 8.77
N LEU A 176 -14.50 -17.60 8.25
CA LEU A 176 -15.57 -16.90 8.98
C LEU A 176 -15.06 -16.06 10.18
N SER A 177 -13.76 -16.06 10.41
CA SER A 177 -13.07 -15.26 11.45
C SER A 177 -12.10 -14.29 10.79
N SER A 178 -12.50 -13.03 10.77
CA SER A 178 -11.66 -11.97 10.17
C SER A 178 -10.46 -11.61 11.05
N THR A 179 -10.57 -11.72 12.37
CA THR A 179 -9.63 -11.11 13.32
C THR A 179 -8.24 -11.78 13.30
N GLY A 180 -8.17 -13.10 13.49
CA GLY A 180 -6.89 -13.80 13.59
C GLY A 180 -6.11 -13.81 12.28
N LEU A 181 -6.78 -14.20 11.18
CA LEU A 181 -6.17 -14.22 9.85
C LEU A 181 -5.73 -12.83 9.40
N ARG A 182 -6.57 -11.83 9.60
CA ARG A 182 -6.27 -10.43 9.30
C ARG A 182 -5.04 -9.96 10.07
N SER A 183 -5.00 -10.16 11.39
CA SER A 183 -3.88 -9.72 12.23
C SER A 183 -2.57 -10.33 11.76
N LEU A 184 -2.55 -11.63 11.50
CA LEU A 184 -1.37 -12.34 11.01
C LEU A 184 -0.90 -11.80 9.66
N LEU A 185 -1.79 -11.71 8.66
CA LEU A 185 -1.43 -11.29 7.31
C LEU A 185 -1.02 -9.82 7.25
N VAL A 186 -1.67 -8.94 8.01
CA VAL A 186 -1.32 -7.52 8.11
C VAL A 186 0.06 -7.35 8.75
N THR A 187 0.33 -8.00 9.88
CA THR A 187 1.62 -7.90 10.57
C THR A 187 2.76 -8.42 9.70
N LEU A 188 2.56 -9.58 9.05
CA LEU A 188 3.56 -10.10 8.11
C LEU A 188 3.79 -9.16 6.94
N ALA A 189 2.73 -8.60 6.36
CA ALA A 189 2.85 -7.68 5.24
C ALA A 189 3.62 -6.42 5.63
N ASP A 190 3.30 -5.82 6.77
CA ASP A 190 3.96 -4.58 7.23
C ASP A 190 5.44 -4.78 7.54
N PHE A 191 5.81 -5.93 8.10
CA PHE A 191 7.22 -6.25 8.34
C PHE A 191 7.96 -6.55 7.03
N LEU A 192 7.41 -7.43 6.19
CA LEU A 192 8.08 -7.92 4.99
C LEU A 192 8.07 -6.91 3.82
N CYS A 193 7.20 -5.89 3.84
CA CYS A 193 7.25 -4.78 2.87
C CYS A 193 8.24 -3.68 3.26
N GLY A 194 8.90 -3.78 4.42
CA GLY A 194 9.78 -2.72 4.92
C GLY A 194 9.01 -1.53 5.52
N GLY A 195 7.80 -1.77 6.01
CA GLY A 195 6.96 -0.73 6.62
C GLY A 195 7.46 -0.25 7.97
N VAL A 196 8.08 -1.14 8.74
CA VAL A 196 8.67 -0.82 10.07
C VAL A 196 10.13 -0.40 9.95
N VAL A 197 10.92 -1.19 9.22
CA VAL A 197 12.34 -0.91 8.92
C VAL A 197 12.52 -1.08 7.41
N PRO A 198 13.11 -0.12 6.69
CA PRO A 198 13.35 -0.24 5.26
C PRO A 198 14.13 -1.52 4.92
N LEU A 199 13.73 -2.23 3.87
CA LEU A 199 14.38 -3.50 3.49
C LEU A 199 15.89 -3.41 3.24
N PRO A 200 16.47 -2.29 2.75
CA PRO A 200 17.91 -2.16 2.65
C PRO A 200 18.67 -2.40 3.97
N PHE A 201 18.03 -2.13 5.12
CA PHE A 201 18.65 -2.32 6.45
C PHE A 201 18.58 -3.78 6.96
N PHE A 202 17.90 -4.66 6.24
CA PHE A 202 17.82 -6.08 6.61
C PHE A 202 19.14 -6.82 6.28
N PRO A 203 19.47 -7.90 7.00
CA PRO A 203 20.57 -8.79 6.63
C PRO A 203 20.41 -9.26 5.17
N PRO A 204 21.51 -9.39 4.39
CA PRO A 204 21.44 -9.62 2.94
C PRO A 204 20.57 -10.81 2.52
N ALA A 205 20.62 -11.92 3.27
CA ALA A 205 19.83 -13.12 2.99
C ALA A 205 18.33 -12.85 3.17
N LEU A 206 17.94 -12.24 4.30
CA LEU A 206 16.53 -11.90 4.59
C LEU A 206 15.99 -10.86 3.63
N ARG A 207 16.78 -9.81 3.33
CA ARG A 207 16.45 -8.79 2.35
C ARG A 207 16.10 -9.41 0.99
N ARG A 208 16.95 -10.32 0.49
CA ARG A 208 16.75 -10.99 -0.80
C ARG A 208 15.47 -11.81 -0.83
N ILE A 209 15.17 -12.54 0.25
CA ILE A 209 13.90 -13.28 0.40
C ILE A 209 12.70 -12.29 0.37
N CYS A 210 12.74 -11.24 1.16
CA CYS A 210 11.65 -10.26 1.22
C CYS A 210 11.41 -9.59 -0.15
N GLU A 211 12.48 -9.20 -0.85
CA GLU A 211 12.41 -8.54 -2.16
C GLU A 211 11.71 -9.40 -3.23
N LEU A 212 11.79 -10.73 -3.13
CA LEU A 212 11.11 -11.65 -4.04
C LEU A 212 9.64 -11.91 -3.68
N THR A 213 9.16 -11.47 -2.50
CA THR A 213 7.78 -11.69 -2.05
C THR A 213 6.81 -10.65 -2.60
N PRO A 214 5.49 -10.94 -2.61
CA PRO A 214 4.47 -9.97 -3.00
C PRO A 214 4.45 -8.74 -2.08
N PHE A 215 4.95 -8.84 -0.86
CA PHE A 215 4.96 -7.76 0.10
C PHE A 215 5.87 -6.61 -0.33
N ALA A 216 7.08 -6.91 -0.79
CA ALA A 216 8.00 -5.90 -1.31
C ALA A 216 7.49 -5.23 -2.59
N ALA A 217 6.69 -5.92 -3.39
CA ALA A 217 6.06 -5.38 -4.59
C ALA A 217 5.03 -4.26 -4.31
N THR A 218 4.63 -4.06 -3.06
CA THR A 218 3.72 -2.98 -2.65
C THR A 218 4.45 -1.64 -2.52
N SER A 219 4.88 -1.28 -1.32
CA SER A 219 5.44 0.03 -0.98
C SER A 219 6.96 0.14 -1.12
N ASN A 220 7.69 -0.98 -0.96
CA ASN A 220 9.15 -0.94 -0.91
C ASN A 220 9.78 -0.45 -2.23
N VAL A 221 9.30 -0.94 -3.37
CA VAL A 221 9.86 -0.58 -4.68
C VAL A 221 9.78 0.92 -4.95
N PRO A 222 8.60 1.59 -4.88
CA PRO A 222 8.52 3.02 -5.16
C PRO A 222 9.36 3.87 -4.20
N TYR A 223 9.42 3.51 -2.92
CA TYR A 223 10.20 4.28 -1.95
C TYR A 223 11.70 4.21 -2.23
N ARG A 224 12.19 3.04 -2.62
CA ARG A 224 13.61 2.83 -2.98
C ARG A 224 13.97 3.45 -4.32
N VAL A 225 13.04 3.47 -5.28
CA VAL A 225 13.24 4.19 -6.55
C VAL A 225 13.37 5.68 -6.29
N TYR A 226 12.45 6.26 -5.50
CA TYR A 226 12.50 7.69 -5.17
C TYR A 226 13.77 8.09 -4.44
N SER A 227 14.20 7.27 -3.47
CA SER A 227 15.40 7.54 -2.68
C SER A 227 16.72 7.29 -3.43
N GLY A 228 16.67 6.76 -4.66
CA GLY A 228 17.84 6.43 -5.47
C GLY A 228 18.55 5.14 -5.05
N ASP A 229 17.98 4.35 -4.13
CA ASP A 229 18.58 3.09 -3.68
C ASP A 229 18.54 1.99 -4.76
N ILE A 230 17.51 2.00 -5.62
CA ILE A 230 17.44 1.10 -6.78
C ILE A 230 17.28 1.91 -8.07
N ALA A 231 18.13 1.59 -9.06
CA ALA A 231 18.15 2.25 -10.36
C ALA A 231 18.52 1.24 -11.47
N GLY A 232 18.41 1.65 -12.72
CA GLY A 232 18.84 0.87 -13.88
C GLY A 232 18.19 -0.51 -13.97
N THR A 233 19.00 -1.54 -14.19
CA THR A 233 18.54 -2.94 -14.35
C THR A 233 17.85 -3.49 -13.11
N ASN A 234 18.27 -3.09 -11.91
CA ASN A 234 17.63 -3.50 -10.66
C ASN A 234 16.22 -2.93 -10.54
N ALA A 235 16.01 -1.69 -10.98
CA ALA A 235 14.68 -1.09 -11.00
C ALA A 235 13.77 -1.76 -12.04
N ALA A 236 14.31 -2.10 -13.23
CA ALA A 236 13.55 -2.86 -14.23
C ALA A 236 13.12 -4.23 -13.71
N PHE A 237 14.01 -4.94 -13.01
CA PHE A 237 13.69 -6.20 -12.37
C PHE A 237 12.59 -6.05 -11.30
N ALA A 238 12.69 -5.01 -10.46
CA ALA A 238 11.67 -4.72 -9.44
C ALA A 238 10.29 -4.41 -10.05
N VAL A 239 10.24 -3.66 -11.16
CA VAL A 239 9.00 -3.45 -11.94
C VAL A 239 8.46 -4.76 -12.50
N GLY A 240 9.32 -5.62 -13.03
CA GLY A 240 8.95 -6.96 -13.49
C GLY A 240 8.31 -7.80 -12.38
N LEU A 241 8.87 -7.77 -11.17
CA LEU A 241 8.29 -8.42 -9.99
C LEU A 241 6.95 -7.80 -9.57
N GLN A 242 6.81 -6.48 -9.64
CA GLN A 242 5.52 -5.83 -9.37
C GLN A 242 4.43 -6.30 -10.33
N ILE A 243 4.74 -6.40 -11.61
CA ILE A 243 3.79 -6.88 -12.63
C ILE A 243 3.47 -8.36 -12.41
N PHE A 244 4.49 -9.19 -12.17
CA PHE A 244 4.31 -10.60 -11.88
C PHE A 244 3.39 -10.84 -10.69
N TRP A 245 3.67 -10.19 -9.55
CA TRP A 245 2.86 -10.35 -8.36
C TRP A 245 1.45 -9.78 -8.50
N LEU A 246 1.29 -8.68 -9.25
CA LEU A 246 -0.04 -8.14 -9.55
C LEU A 246 -0.89 -9.17 -10.30
N LEU A 247 -0.32 -9.82 -11.32
CA LEU A 247 -1.03 -10.88 -12.06
C LEU A 247 -1.36 -12.07 -11.16
N VAL A 248 -0.40 -12.55 -10.37
CA VAL A 248 -0.60 -13.68 -9.45
C VAL A 248 -1.69 -13.36 -8.41
N LEU A 249 -1.64 -12.20 -7.78
CA LEU A 249 -2.60 -11.82 -6.74
C LEU A 249 -4.01 -11.59 -7.32
N VAL A 250 -4.11 -10.94 -8.48
CA VAL A 250 -5.43 -10.67 -9.10
C VAL A 250 -6.06 -11.96 -9.64
N LEU A 251 -5.32 -12.76 -10.40
CA LEU A 251 -5.84 -14.00 -10.96
C LEU A 251 -6.11 -15.04 -9.88
N GLY A 252 -5.18 -15.19 -8.94
CA GLY A 252 -5.33 -16.08 -7.77
C GLY A 252 -6.49 -15.67 -6.89
N GLY A 253 -6.57 -14.39 -6.51
CA GLY A 253 -7.64 -13.84 -5.69
C GLY A 253 -9.02 -13.98 -6.36
N HIS A 254 -9.12 -13.71 -7.66
CA HIS A 254 -10.37 -13.89 -8.40
C HIS A 254 -10.81 -15.36 -8.46
N THR A 255 -9.86 -16.27 -8.68
CA THR A 255 -10.13 -17.73 -8.70
C THR A 255 -10.56 -18.23 -7.31
N LEU A 256 -9.86 -17.81 -6.27
CA LEU A 256 -10.22 -18.17 -4.89
C LEU A 256 -11.60 -17.61 -4.52
N MET A 257 -11.92 -16.37 -4.92
CA MET A 257 -13.25 -15.81 -4.70
C MET A 257 -14.36 -16.61 -5.39
N LYS A 258 -14.18 -16.99 -6.66
CA LYS A 258 -15.14 -17.85 -7.36
C LYS A 258 -15.39 -19.17 -6.61
N ASN A 259 -14.35 -19.74 -6.04
CA ASN A 259 -14.47 -20.99 -5.28
C ASN A 259 -15.10 -20.75 -3.90
N ALA A 260 -14.79 -19.65 -3.22
CA ALA A 260 -15.42 -19.27 -1.97
C ALA A 260 -16.92 -19.08 -2.13
N LEU A 261 -17.35 -18.37 -3.18
CA LEU A 261 -18.77 -18.11 -3.45
C LEU A 261 -19.61 -19.39 -3.68
N LYS A 262 -18.99 -20.47 -4.16
CA LYS A 262 -19.68 -21.78 -4.29
C LYS A 262 -19.99 -22.43 -2.94
N ARG A 263 -19.31 -21.99 -1.87
CA ARG A 263 -19.44 -22.53 -0.50
C ARG A 263 -20.26 -21.64 0.43
N VAL A 264 -20.61 -20.42 -0.04
CA VAL A 264 -21.42 -19.49 0.75
C VAL A 264 -22.83 -20.07 0.87
N VAL A 265 -23.21 -20.48 2.08
CA VAL A 265 -24.58 -20.83 2.41
C VAL A 265 -25.31 -19.56 2.80
N ILE A 266 -26.31 -19.18 2.03
CA ILE A 266 -27.17 -18.04 2.34
C ILE A 266 -28.08 -18.49 3.49
N GLN A 267 -27.84 -17.98 4.71
CA GLN A 267 -28.77 -18.20 5.83
C GLN A 267 -30.04 -17.41 5.54
N GLY A 268 -31.16 -18.09 5.36
CA GLY A 268 -32.46 -17.47 5.17
C GLY A 268 -33.29 -18.02 4.00
N GLY A 269 -32.96 -19.21 3.48
CA GLY A 269 -33.80 -19.97 2.56
C GLY A 269 -34.40 -21.20 3.24
#